data_a14ca352074789716d7368b1f31d002c
#
_entry.id   a14ca352074789716d7368b1f31d002c
#
_cell.length_a   1.000
_cell.length_b   1.000
_cell.length_c   1.000
_cell.angle_alpha   90.00
_cell.angle_beta   90.00
_cell.angle_gamma   90.00
#
_symmetry.space_group_name_H-M   'P 1'
#
loop_
_entity.id
_entity.type
_entity.pdbx_description
1 polymer ?
#
loop_
_entity_poly.entity_id
_entity_poly.type
_entity_poly.pdbx_seq_one_letter_code
_entity_poly.pdbx_strand_id
1 'polypeptide(L)'
;MRSNDTLMKRKKKQRLIVDVDSTEDPAHGKQEKVAFNGHFGKSCFHPLFAFTSDGDCLRAKLRPGNVHSADGILEFLDPIVRRYRSRFVLFWLRGDAAFADPAVYEYCEGERVTYFIRLPANAVLNRLLDPYLTRPVGRPPKSGIQIRLVDLRYRAQTWDRERRVVAKIEWHDGELFPRIEFIVTNSRIPAGKVVKVYNGRGDVENRIKEGKNTLRWDKTSCRRFAANQARLLMGVLAYNLLHMLRQFYLVGEEVKRSMEWLIKRLIKVGAKVACHGRRWQVHVASAFPLAHHYRAVFG
;
A
#
# COMPACT_ATOMS: atom_id res chain seq x y z
N MET A 1 5.26 -14.73 0.56
CA MET A 1 3.83 -15.11 0.63
C MET A 1 3.51 -16.14 1.74
N ARG A 2 4.25 -17.28 1.90
CA ARG A 2 3.91 -18.29 2.93
C ARG A 2 3.97 -17.77 4.38
N SER A 3 4.93 -16.90 4.72
CA SER A 3 5.04 -16.27 6.04
C SER A 3 3.82 -15.42 6.41
N ASN A 4 3.21 -14.75 5.41
CA ASN A 4 2.05 -13.90 5.63
C ASN A 4 0.77 -14.69 5.93
N ASP A 5 0.71 -15.99 5.52
CA ASP A 5 -0.44 -16.84 5.81
C ASP A 5 -0.62 -17.08 7.31
N THR A 6 0.47 -17.12 8.07
CA THR A 6 0.43 -17.30 9.52
C THR A 6 -0.15 -16.08 10.23
N LEU A 7 0.22 -14.86 9.77
CA LEU A 7 -0.36 -13.61 10.24
C LEU A 7 -1.86 -13.54 9.97
N MET A 8 -2.27 -13.91 8.76
CA MET A 8 -3.67 -13.86 8.36
C MET A 8 -4.55 -14.90 9.08
N LYS A 9 -4.01 -16.08 9.39
CA LYS A 9 -4.75 -17.10 10.15
C LYS A 9 -5.06 -16.68 11.59
N ARG A 10 -4.19 -15.94 12.25
CA ARG A 10 -4.40 -15.45 13.62
C ARG A 10 -5.51 -14.39 13.72
N LYS A 11 -5.65 -13.58 12.68
CA LYS A 11 -6.73 -12.58 12.60
C LYS A 11 -7.87 -13.19 11.79
N LYS A 12 -8.91 -13.73 12.41
CA LYS A 12 -10.16 -14.22 11.75
C LYS A 12 -10.84 -13.07 10.99
N LYS A 13 -10.22 -12.57 9.92
CA LYS A 13 -10.77 -11.51 9.09
C LYS A 13 -11.59 -12.08 7.94
N GLN A 14 -12.83 -11.64 7.83
CA GLN A 14 -13.70 -11.97 6.70
C GLN A 14 -13.30 -11.19 5.43
N ARG A 15 -12.48 -10.16 5.56
CA ARG A 15 -12.11 -9.22 4.49
C ARG A 15 -10.60 -9.05 4.36
N LEU A 16 -10.10 -9.19 3.13
CA LEU A 16 -8.76 -8.81 2.73
C LEU A 16 -8.84 -7.50 1.94
N ILE A 17 -8.06 -6.50 2.35
CA ILE A 17 -7.84 -5.26 1.57
C ILE A 17 -6.41 -5.29 1.09
N VAL A 18 -6.23 -5.13 -0.21
CA VAL A 18 -4.93 -5.06 -0.88
C VAL A 18 -4.75 -3.67 -1.46
N ASP A 19 -3.68 -3.01 -1.08
CA ASP A 19 -3.23 -1.73 -1.62
C ASP A 19 -2.14 -1.98 -2.64
N VAL A 20 -2.29 -1.43 -3.82
CA VAL A 20 -1.24 -1.42 -4.85
C VAL A 20 -0.69 -0.03 -5.00
N ASP A 21 0.64 0.04 -5.11
CA ASP A 21 1.33 1.30 -5.35
C ASP A 21 2.68 1.05 -6.01
N SER A 22 3.16 2.04 -6.74
CA SER A 22 4.48 2.02 -7.38
C SER A 22 5.30 3.20 -6.89
N THR A 23 6.61 3.10 -7.03
CA THR A 23 7.50 4.19 -6.61
C THR A 23 8.72 4.22 -7.52
N GLU A 24 9.41 5.36 -7.59
CA GLU A 24 10.72 5.39 -8.21
C GLU A 24 11.78 4.74 -7.30
N ASP A 25 12.77 4.13 -7.91
CA ASP A 25 14.00 3.66 -7.28
C ASP A 25 15.17 4.22 -8.08
N PRO A 26 15.73 5.38 -7.65
CA PRO A 26 16.78 6.05 -8.39
C PRO A 26 17.99 5.17 -8.59
N ALA A 27 18.48 5.09 -9.81
CA ALA A 27 19.64 4.28 -10.17
C ALA A 27 20.80 5.18 -10.61
N HIS A 28 21.97 4.77 -10.19
CA HIS A 28 23.21 5.48 -10.51
C HIS A 28 24.10 4.59 -11.37
N GLY A 29 24.53 5.11 -12.52
CA GLY A 29 25.40 4.38 -13.46
C GLY A 29 24.64 3.45 -14.41
N LYS A 30 25.41 2.65 -15.16
CA LYS A 30 24.89 1.76 -16.21
C LYS A 30 24.43 0.43 -15.60
N GLN A 31 23.14 0.32 -15.31
CA GLN A 31 22.52 -0.90 -14.82
C GLN A 31 21.51 -1.40 -15.86
N GLU A 32 21.33 -2.72 -15.92
CA GLU A 32 20.39 -3.36 -16.85
C GLU A 32 18.95 -2.90 -16.56
N LYS A 33 18.23 -2.47 -17.60
CA LYS A 33 16.82 -1.98 -17.55
C LYS A 33 16.61 -0.67 -16.76
N VAL A 34 17.66 0.03 -16.39
CA VAL A 34 17.51 1.42 -15.95
C VAL A 34 17.09 2.27 -17.13
N ALA A 35 16.08 3.11 -16.96
CA ALA A 35 15.61 4.02 -17.98
C ALA A 35 15.18 5.34 -17.36
N PHE A 36 15.20 6.41 -18.17
CA PHE A 36 14.68 7.70 -17.77
C PHE A 36 13.16 7.64 -17.66
N ASN A 37 12.63 8.13 -16.54
CA ASN A 37 11.21 8.25 -16.31
C ASN A 37 10.82 9.73 -16.30
N GLY A 38 10.00 10.14 -17.28
CA GLY A 38 9.60 11.54 -17.45
C GLY A 38 8.76 12.08 -16.29
N HIS A 39 7.98 11.22 -15.62
CA HIS A 39 7.18 11.62 -14.46
C HIS A 39 8.07 11.97 -13.25
N PHE A 40 9.14 11.21 -13.03
CA PHE A 40 10.06 11.45 -11.92
C PHE A 40 11.25 12.34 -12.30
N GLY A 41 11.46 12.64 -13.59
CA GLY A 41 12.56 13.45 -14.09
C GLY A 41 13.96 12.87 -13.87
N LYS A 42 14.10 11.54 -13.74
CA LYS A 42 15.35 10.85 -13.44
C LYS A 42 15.43 9.44 -14.02
N SER A 43 16.66 8.93 -14.14
CA SER A 43 16.90 7.52 -14.47
C SER A 43 16.69 6.66 -13.23
N CYS A 44 15.81 5.67 -13.33
CA CYS A 44 15.39 4.86 -12.19
C CYS A 44 14.94 3.46 -12.63
N PHE A 45 14.66 2.62 -11.65
CA PHE A 45 13.69 1.54 -11.74
C PHE A 45 12.32 2.01 -11.24
N HIS A 46 11.27 1.27 -11.56
CA HIS A 46 9.89 1.59 -11.16
C HIS A 46 9.21 0.38 -10.50
N PRO A 47 9.62 0.01 -9.27
CA PRO A 47 9.06 -1.14 -8.58
C PRO A 47 7.59 -0.96 -8.24
N LEU A 48 6.85 -2.08 -8.27
CA LEU A 48 5.44 -2.21 -7.92
C LEU A 48 5.31 -3.04 -6.65
N PHE A 49 4.44 -2.61 -5.75
CA PHE A 49 4.19 -3.24 -4.46
C PHE A 49 2.70 -3.54 -4.25
N ALA A 50 2.42 -4.59 -3.49
CA ALA A 50 1.11 -4.88 -2.96
C ALA A 50 1.19 -5.12 -1.44
N PHE A 51 0.41 -4.37 -0.68
CA PHE A 51 0.34 -4.51 0.78
C PHE A 51 -1.08 -4.86 1.23
N THR A 52 -1.19 -5.55 2.36
CA THR A 52 -2.47 -5.62 3.06
C THR A 52 -2.73 -4.31 3.82
N SER A 53 -4.00 -4.03 4.16
CA SER A 53 -4.32 -2.91 5.06
C SER A 53 -3.62 -3.00 6.42
N ASP A 54 -3.21 -4.19 6.84
CA ASP A 54 -2.50 -4.43 8.10
C ASP A 54 -0.99 -4.18 8.02
N GLY A 55 -0.44 -4.09 6.82
CA GLY A 55 0.97 -3.78 6.59
C GLY A 55 1.82 -4.91 6.05
N ASP A 56 1.27 -6.10 5.81
CA ASP A 56 2.05 -7.18 5.20
C ASP A 56 2.33 -6.86 3.73
N CYS A 57 3.58 -6.93 3.29
CA CYS A 57 3.92 -6.85 1.88
C CYS A 57 3.67 -8.21 1.22
N LEU A 58 2.62 -8.30 0.42
CA LEU A 58 2.23 -9.55 -0.26
C LEU A 58 3.12 -9.87 -1.45
N ARG A 59 3.50 -8.83 -2.20
CA ARG A 59 4.31 -8.95 -3.40
C ARG A 59 5.06 -7.66 -3.69
N ALA A 60 6.26 -7.80 -4.28
CA ALA A 60 7.02 -6.73 -4.87
C ALA A 60 7.62 -7.21 -6.20
N LYS A 61 7.66 -6.34 -7.21
CA LYS A 61 8.23 -6.60 -8.53
C LYS A 61 9.04 -5.39 -8.97
N LEU A 62 10.34 -5.57 -9.19
CA LEU A 62 11.15 -4.54 -9.84
C LEU A 62 10.72 -4.45 -11.31
N ARG A 63 10.68 -3.25 -11.86
CA ARG A 63 10.33 -3.00 -13.26
C ARG A 63 11.31 -2.01 -13.88
N PRO A 64 11.47 -1.99 -15.20
CA PRO A 64 12.22 -0.94 -15.89
C PRO A 64 11.69 0.45 -15.51
N GLY A 65 12.55 1.47 -15.62
CA GLY A 65 12.17 2.82 -15.22
C GLY A 65 11.13 3.49 -16.12
N ASN A 66 11.10 3.13 -17.40
CA ASN A 66 10.25 3.74 -18.44
C ASN A 66 8.86 3.08 -18.59
N VAL A 67 8.41 2.27 -17.61
CA VAL A 67 7.09 1.66 -17.64
C VAL A 67 6.06 2.53 -16.93
N HIS A 68 4.81 2.49 -17.38
CA HIS A 68 3.70 3.10 -16.68
C HIS A 68 3.38 2.35 -15.37
N SER A 69 2.77 3.02 -14.38
CA SER A 69 2.45 2.40 -13.10
C SER A 69 1.53 1.17 -13.23
N ALA A 70 0.57 1.20 -14.17
CA ALA A 70 -0.34 0.09 -14.44
C ALA A 70 0.27 -1.03 -15.30
N ASP A 71 1.43 -0.84 -15.92
CA ASP A 71 2.03 -1.87 -16.77
C ASP A 71 2.29 -3.16 -16.01
N GLY A 72 1.77 -4.28 -16.53
CA GLY A 72 1.90 -5.60 -15.92
C GLY A 72 1.15 -5.79 -14.60
N ILE A 73 0.19 -4.91 -14.27
CA ILE A 73 -0.59 -4.96 -13.02
C ILE A 73 -1.42 -6.25 -12.94
N LEU A 74 -2.01 -6.72 -14.01
CA LEU A 74 -2.84 -7.93 -14.01
C LEU A 74 -2.00 -9.19 -13.68
N GLU A 75 -0.84 -9.35 -14.32
CA GLU A 75 0.12 -10.42 -14.00
C GLU A 75 0.64 -10.31 -12.56
N PHE A 76 0.72 -9.09 -12.05
CA PHE A 76 1.14 -8.83 -10.69
C PHE A 76 0.06 -9.19 -9.67
N LEU A 77 -1.21 -8.90 -9.94
CA LEU A 77 -2.34 -9.16 -9.04
C LEU A 77 -2.78 -10.63 -9.05
N ASP A 78 -2.78 -11.28 -10.22
CA ASP A 78 -3.33 -12.62 -10.40
C ASP A 78 -2.84 -13.66 -9.37
N PRO A 79 -1.54 -13.81 -9.07
CA PRO A 79 -1.09 -14.74 -8.02
C PRO A 79 -1.55 -14.37 -6.60
N ILE A 80 -1.84 -13.09 -6.34
CA ILE A 80 -2.39 -12.65 -5.05
C ILE A 80 -3.86 -13.05 -4.99
N VAL A 81 -4.62 -12.75 -6.03
CA VAL A 81 -6.05 -13.06 -6.13
C VAL A 81 -6.26 -14.56 -6.03
N ARG A 82 -5.57 -15.38 -6.85
CA ARG A 82 -5.66 -16.86 -6.82
C ARG A 82 -5.35 -17.43 -5.44
N ARG A 83 -4.37 -16.88 -4.73
CA ARG A 83 -3.97 -17.38 -3.42
C ARG A 83 -4.97 -17.08 -2.32
N TYR A 84 -5.59 -15.88 -2.34
CA TYR A 84 -6.37 -15.39 -1.21
C TYR A 84 -7.87 -15.32 -1.46
N ARG A 85 -8.32 -15.36 -2.72
CA ARG A 85 -9.72 -15.20 -3.10
C ARG A 85 -10.66 -16.20 -2.40
N SER A 86 -10.27 -17.47 -2.28
CA SER A 86 -11.04 -18.53 -1.62
C SER A 86 -10.98 -18.47 -0.08
N ARG A 87 -10.07 -17.68 0.49
CA ARG A 87 -9.82 -17.62 1.94
C ARG A 87 -10.57 -16.48 2.64
N PHE A 88 -11.08 -15.52 1.87
CA PHE A 88 -11.77 -14.34 2.37
C PHE A 88 -13.10 -14.16 1.66
N VAL A 89 -14.14 -13.82 2.44
CA VAL A 89 -15.47 -13.53 1.90
C VAL A 89 -15.43 -12.28 1.01
N LEU A 90 -14.71 -11.26 1.47
CA LEU A 90 -14.56 -9.99 0.76
C LEU A 90 -13.08 -9.78 0.39
N PHE A 91 -12.82 -9.58 -0.89
CA PHE A 91 -11.51 -9.17 -1.39
C PHE A 91 -11.64 -7.76 -1.98
N TRP A 92 -10.91 -6.81 -1.43
CA TRP A 92 -10.94 -5.41 -1.83
C TRP A 92 -9.57 -4.97 -2.34
N LEU A 93 -9.56 -4.28 -3.49
CA LEU A 93 -8.38 -3.67 -4.09
C LEU A 93 -8.47 -2.15 -3.99
N ARG A 94 -7.40 -1.49 -3.57
CA ARG A 94 -7.26 -0.03 -3.62
C ARG A 94 -6.05 0.34 -4.48
N GLY A 95 -6.20 1.37 -5.31
CA GLY A 95 -5.14 1.91 -6.15
C GLY A 95 -5.29 3.41 -6.34
N ASP A 96 -4.21 4.09 -6.67
CA ASP A 96 -4.26 5.49 -7.05
C ASP A 96 -4.76 5.67 -8.50
N ALA A 97 -4.69 6.90 -9.01
CA ALA A 97 -5.15 7.25 -10.34
C ALA A 97 -4.34 6.59 -11.46
N ALA A 98 -3.13 6.16 -11.19
CA ALA A 98 -2.29 5.49 -12.18
C ALA A 98 -2.80 4.06 -12.50
N PHE A 99 -3.62 3.48 -11.63
CA PHE A 99 -4.27 2.18 -11.83
C PHE A 99 -5.71 2.29 -12.36
N ALA A 100 -6.13 3.50 -12.76
CA ALA A 100 -7.43 3.74 -13.37
C ALA A 100 -7.48 3.25 -14.82
N ASP A 101 -7.40 1.94 -15.00
CA ASP A 101 -7.35 1.25 -16.29
C ASP A 101 -8.58 0.33 -16.46
N PRO A 102 -9.29 0.37 -17.61
CA PRO A 102 -10.42 -0.51 -17.90
C PRO A 102 -10.11 -1.98 -17.70
N ALA A 103 -8.92 -2.45 -18.09
CA ALA A 103 -8.51 -3.83 -17.94
C ALA A 103 -8.44 -4.27 -16.47
N VAL A 104 -8.05 -3.33 -15.56
CA VAL A 104 -8.05 -3.59 -14.11
C VAL A 104 -9.47 -3.75 -13.58
N TYR A 105 -10.41 -2.92 -14.05
CA TYR A 105 -11.81 -3.01 -13.63
C TYR A 105 -12.43 -4.33 -14.10
N GLU A 106 -12.26 -4.68 -15.37
CA GLU A 106 -12.77 -5.91 -15.97
C GLU A 106 -12.21 -7.16 -15.28
N TYR A 107 -10.91 -7.18 -15.03
CA TYR A 107 -10.27 -8.25 -14.28
C TYR A 107 -10.88 -8.39 -12.86
N CYS A 108 -11.00 -7.27 -12.14
CA CYS A 108 -11.57 -7.29 -10.79
C CYS A 108 -13.03 -7.76 -10.78
N GLU A 109 -13.81 -7.34 -11.78
CA GLU A 109 -15.21 -7.72 -11.93
C GLU A 109 -15.35 -9.21 -12.26
N GLY A 110 -14.50 -9.75 -13.16
CA GLY A 110 -14.43 -11.18 -13.49
C GLY A 110 -14.03 -12.04 -12.29
N GLU A 111 -13.04 -11.61 -11.53
CA GLU A 111 -12.55 -12.32 -10.35
C GLU A 111 -13.39 -12.02 -9.07
N ARG A 112 -14.48 -11.27 -9.16
CA ARG A 112 -15.33 -10.84 -8.04
C ARG A 112 -14.53 -10.12 -6.96
N VAL A 113 -13.56 -9.32 -7.34
CA VAL A 113 -12.80 -8.43 -6.48
C VAL A 113 -13.49 -7.08 -6.47
N THR A 114 -13.73 -6.53 -5.27
CA THR A 114 -14.25 -5.16 -5.13
C THR A 114 -13.09 -4.18 -5.22
N TYR A 115 -13.20 -3.15 -6.04
CA TYR A 115 -12.14 -2.16 -6.20
C TYR A 115 -12.59 -0.76 -5.77
N PHE A 116 -11.60 0.04 -5.34
CA PHE A 116 -11.69 1.45 -4.99
C PHE A 116 -10.47 2.14 -5.57
N ILE A 117 -10.62 2.75 -6.73
CA ILE A 117 -9.50 3.33 -7.48
C ILE A 117 -9.79 4.81 -7.73
N ARG A 118 -8.82 5.67 -7.48
CA ARG A 118 -8.96 7.09 -7.83
C ARG A 118 -9.08 7.23 -9.34
N LEU A 119 -10.06 8.00 -9.78
CA LEU A 119 -10.25 8.30 -11.19
C LEU A 119 -9.76 9.72 -11.46
N PRO A 120 -8.89 9.94 -12.46
CA PRO A 120 -8.49 11.28 -12.85
C PRO A 120 -9.70 12.13 -13.27
N ALA A 121 -9.71 13.39 -12.86
CA ALA A 121 -10.74 14.33 -13.31
C ALA A 121 -10.65 14.56 -14.83
N ASN A 122 -11.81 14.73 -15.45
CA ASN A 122 -11.92 15.12 -16.86
C ASN A 122 -13.12 16.04 -17.07
N ALA A 123 -13.21 16.66 -18.25
CA ALA A 123 -14.26 17.64 -18.56
C ALA A 123 -15.68 17.09 -18.40
N VAL A 124 -15.90 15.80 -18.72
CA VAL A 124 -17.24 15.17 -18.60
C VAL A 124 -17.61 14.99 -17.15
N LEU A 125 -16.69 14.44 -16.31
CA LEU A 125 -16.90 14.27 -14.88
C LEU A 125 -17.14 15.63 -14.19
N ASN A 126 -16.37 16.65 -14.54
CA ASN A 126 -16.56 17.98 -13.99
C ASN A 126 -17.93 18.54 -14.34
N ARG A 127 -18.35 18.43 -15.60
CA ARG A 127 -19.70 18.88 -16.05
C ARG A 127 -20.83 18.14 -15.31
N LEU A 128 -20.67 16.85 -15.02
CA LEU A 128 -21.66 16.10 -14.24
C LEU A 128 -21.77 16.60 -12.80
N LEU A 129 -20.73 17.26 -12.28
CA LEU A 129 -20.72 17.84 -10.94
C LEU A 129 -21.21 19.29 -10.88
N ASP A 130 -21.32 20.01 -11.99
CA ASP A 130 -21.71 21.43 -12.01
C ASP A 130 -22.92 21.74 -11.10
N PRO A 131 -24.01 20.92 -11.08
CA PRO A 131 -25.17 21.18 -10.22
C PRO A 131 -24.87 21.06 -8.71
N TYR A 132 -23.75 20.44 -8.34
CA TYR A 132 -23.37 20.15 -6.97
C TYR A 132 -22.26 21.04 -6.43
N LEU A 133 -21.67 21.92 -7.26
CA LEU A 133 -20.51 22.74 -6.91
C LEU A 133 -20.84 23.98 -6.08
N THR A 134 -22.12 24.31 -5.94
CA THR A 134 -22.54 25.41 -5.06
C THR A 134 -22.19 25.07 -3.60
N ARG A 135 -21.40 25.97 -2.97
CA ARG A 135 -21.01 25.82 -1.58
C ARG A 135 -22.26 25.77 -0.70
N PRO A 136 -22.40 24.78 0.21
CA PRO A 136 -23.53 24.73 1.12
C PRO A 136 -23.62 26.00 1.99
N VAL A 137 -24.84 26.56 2.10
CA VAL A 137 -25.10 27.72 2.94
C VAL A 137 -25.13 27.28 4.39
N GLY A 138 -24.53 28.09 5.30
CA GLY A 138 -24.52 27.85 6.72
C GLY A 138 -23.13 27.99 7.36
N ARG A 139 -23.10 27.88 8.67
CA ARG A 139 -21.84 27.95 9.43
C ARG A 139 -20.95 26.74 9.08
N PRO A 140 -19.68 26.93 8.74
CA PRO A 140 -18.74 25.84 8.51
C PRO A 140 -18.65 24.93 9.75
N PRO A 141 -18.46 23.61 9.56
CA PRO A 141 -18.19 22.71 10.67
C PRO A 141 -16.89 23.13 11.39
N LYS A 142 -16.72 22.69 12.64
CA LYS A 142 -15.51 23.01 13.43
C LYS A 142 -14.19 22.60 12.75
N SER A 143 -14.24 21.64 11.83
CA SER A 143 -13.09 21.23 11.01
C SER A 143 -12.67 22.24 9.95
N GLY A 144 -13.47 23.29 9.69
CA GLY A 144 -13.26 24.23 8.56
C GLY A 144 -13.49 23.62 7.18
N ILE A 145 -13.95 22.37 7.10
CA ILE A 145 -14.11 21.64 5.81
C ILE A 145 -15.56 21.20 5.68
N GLN A 146 -16.25 21.68 4.64
CA GLN A 146 -17.57 21.19 4.25
C GLN A 146 -17.38 20.11 3.18
N ILE A 147 -18.08 18.98 3.33
CA ILE A 147 -17.95 17.84 2.41
C ILE A 147 -19.31 17.50 1.84
N ARG A 148 -19.38 17.36 0.51
CA ARG A 148 -20.51 16.77 -0.20
C ARG A 148 -20.04 15.53 -0.94
N LEU A 149 -20.85 14.47 -0.88
CA LEU A 149 -20.60 13.24 -1.62
C LEU A 149 -21.70 13.07 -2.66
N VAL A 150 -21.31 12.74 -3.87
CA VAL A 150 -22.22 12.53 -5.00
C VAL A 150 -21.95 11.17 -5.62
N ASP A 151 -23.00 10.37 -5.77
CA ASP A 151 -22.94 9.11 -6.51
C ASP A 151 -23.27 9.37 -7.99
N LEU A 152 -22.36 9.04 -8.87
CA LEU A 152 -22.48 9.21 -10.32
C LEU A 152 -22.46 7.85 -11.01
N ARG A 153 -23.12 7.79 -12.16
CA ARG A 153 -22.91 6.77 -13.17
C ARG A 153 -22.12 7.41 -14.31
N TYR A 154 -21.00 6.78 -14.66
CA TYR A 154 -20.09 7.32 -15.64
C TYR A 154 -19.55 6.20 -16.54
N ARG A 155 -19.44 6.52 -17.84
CA ARG A 155 -18.81 5.68 -18.85
C ARG A 155 -17.79 6.51 -19.62
N ALA A 156 -16.51 6.18 -19.53
CA ALA A 156 -15.50 6.72 -20.43
C ALA A 156 -15.62 6.06 -21.81
N GLN A 157 -15.08 6.71 -22.85
CA GLN A 157 -15.12 6.16 -24.21
C GLN A 157 -14.45 4.79 -24.33
N THR A 158 -13.43 4.55 -23.53
CA THR A 158 -12.66 3.29 -23.51
C THR A 158 -13.29 2.19 -22.65
N TRP A 159 -14.39 2.47 -21.95
CA TRP A 159 -15.02 1.51 -21.07
C TRP A 159 -16.10 0.71 -21.79
N ASP A 160 -16.14 -0.59 -21.53
CA ASP A 160 -17.17 -1.52 -22.03
C ASP A 160 -18.57 -1.15 -21.53
N ARG A 161 -18.66 -0.66 -20.29
CA ARG A 161 -19.91 -0.33 -19.59
C ARG A 161 -19.78 0.86 -18.65
N GLU A 162 -20.92 1.32 -18.19
CA GLU A 162 -21.05 2.33 -17.16
C GLU A 162 -20.64 1.77 -15.80
N ARG A 163 -19.87 2.54 -15.02
CA ARG A 163 -19.44 2.19 -13.68
C ARG A 163 -19.84 3.27 -12.68
N ARG A 164 -19.98 2.86 -11.41
CA ARG A 164 -20.24 3.78 -10.30
C ARG A 164 -18.98 4.60 -10.02
N VAL A 165 -19.16 5.90 -9.91
CA VAL A 165 -18.13 6.85 -9.51
C VAL A 165 -18.66 7.65 -8.32
N VAL A 166 -17.94 7.64 -7.22
CA VAL A 166 -18.21 8.48 -6.05
C VAL A 166 -17.36 9.73 -6.16
N ALA A 167 -18.00 10.88 -6.24
CA ALA A 167 -17.32 12.16 -6.17
C ALA A 167 -17.34 12.71 -4.75
N LYS A 168 -16.20 13.18 -4.27
CA LYS A 168 -16.04 13.89 -3.00
C LYS A 168 -15.70 15.33 -3.33
N ILE A 169 -16.52 16.26 -2.87
CA ILE A 169 -16.36 17.69 -3.03
C ILE A 169 -16.07 18.28 -1.66
N GLU A 170 -14.94 18.97 -1.50
CA GLU A 170 -14.51 19.59 -0.24
C GLU A 170 -14.34 21.08 -0.42
N TRP A 171 -15.03 21.85 0.41
CA TRP A 171 -14.82 23.30 0.53
C TRP A 171 -14.02 23.56 1.80
N HIS A 172 -12.81 24.04 1.63
CA HIS A 172 -11.93 24.45 2.69
C HIS A 172 -12.14 25.94 3.03
N ASP A 173 -11.97 26.30 4.28
CA ASP A 173 -12.06 27.69 4.70
C ASP A 173 -10.92 28.50 4.06
N GLY A 174 -11.27 29.67 3.48
CA GLY A 174 -10.32 30.51 2.76
C GLY A 174 -10.02 30.08 1.31
N GLU A 175 -10.48 28.93 0.83
CA GLU A 175 -10.33 28.51 -0.57
C GLU A 175 -11.54 28.92 -1.40
N LEU A 176 -11.29 29.51 -2.58
CA LEU A 176 -12.33 29.97 -3.50
C LEU A 176 -13.01 28.80 -4.22
N PHE A 177 -12.24 27.77 -4.62
CA PHE A 177 -12.75 26.63 -5.37
C PHE A 177 -12.73 25.35 -4.51
N PRO A 178 -13.71 24.45 -4.71
CA PRO A 178 -13.71 23.18 -4.02
C PRO A 178 -12.62 22.25 -4.56
N ARG A 179 -12.10 21.39 -3.68
CA ARG A 179 -11.28 20.25 -4.07
C ARG A 179 -12.19 19.08 -4.43
N ILE A 180 -11.91 18.45 -5.56
CA ILE A 180 -12.76 17.38 -6.08
C ILE A 180 -11.91 16.11 -6.26
N GLU A 181 -12.43 15.00 -5.75
CA GLU A 181 -11.85 13.69 -5.93
C GLU A 181 -12.91 12.72 -6.47
N PHE A 182 -12.51 11.86 -7.41
CA PHE A 182 -13.37 10.82 -7.97
C PHE A 182 -12.82 9.45 -7.61
N ILE A 183 -13.69 8.54 -7.19
CA ILE A 183 -13.37 7.15 -6.88
C ILE A 183 -14.29 6.26 -7.70
N VAL A 184 -13.73 5.49 -8.63
CA VAL A 184 -14.47 4.46 -9.37
C VAL A 184 -14.49 3.18 -8.56
N THR A 185 -15.67 2.50 -8.55
CA THR A 185 -15.87 1.29 -7.74
C THR A 185 -17.03 0.44 -8.27
N ASN A 186 -16.93 -0.88 -8.10
CA ASN A 186 -18.04 -1.82 -8.26
C ASN A 186 -18.77 -2.13 -6.93
N SER A 187 -18.41 -1.46 -5.84
CA SER A 187 -19.00 -1.64 -4.53
C SER A 187 -20.40 -1.04 -4.44
N ARG A 188 -21.28 -1.67 -3.65
CA ARG A 188 -22.62 -1.16 -3.33
C ARG A 188 -22.72 -0.46 -1.96
N ILE A 189 -21.60 -0.32 -1.24
CA ILE A 189 -21.61 0.35 0.07
C ILE A 189 -21.89 1.85 -0.09
N PRO A 190 -22.43 2.56 0.95
CA PRO A 190 -22.70 4.00 0.89
C PRO A 190 -21.46 4.82 0.53
N ALA A 191 -21.64 5.95 -0.16
CA ALA A 191 -20.56 6.84 -0.64
C ALA A 191 -19.56 7.23 0.46
N GLY A 192 -20.06 7.58 1.65
CA GLY A 192 -19.19 7.90 2.79
C GLY A 192 -18.29 6.74 3.23
N LYS A 193 -18.78 5.50 3.11
CA LYS A 193 -17.95 4.31 3.37
C LYS A 193 -16.94 4.07 2.25
N VAL A 194 -17.29 4.34 0.97
CA VAL A 194 -16.37 4.26 -0.18
C VAL A 194 -15.19 5.17 0.06
N VAL A 195 -15.42 6.45 0.36
CA VAL A 195 -14.38 7.44 0.64
C VAL A 195 -13.53 7.02 1.84
N LYS A 196 -14.14 6.59 2.94
CA LYS A 196 -13.41 6.10 4.13
C LYS A 196 -12.50 4.92 3.81
N VAL A 197 -12.98 3.97 3.02
CA VAL A 197 -12.18 2.81 2.59
C VAL A 197 -11.02 3.26 1.72
N TYR A 198 -11.28 4.12 0.74
CA TYR A 198 -10.25 4.63 -0.16
C TYR A 198 -9.15 5.41 0.58
N ASN A 199 -9.52 6.29 1.51
CA ASN A 199 -8.56 7.12 2.26
C ASN A 199 -7.55 6.29 3.07
N GLY A 200 -7.89 5.08 3.48
CA GLY A 200 -6.94 4.16 4.12
C GLY A 200 -5.81 3.68 3.19
N ARG A 201 -5.83 4.00 1.89
CA ARG A 201 -4.73 3.71 0.95
C ARG A 201 -3.45 4.48 1.30
N GLY A 202 -3.56 5.69 1.85
CA GLY A 202 -2.40 6.51 2.19
C GLY A 202 -1.35 5.81 3.06
N ASP A 203 -1.73 4.76 3.78
CA ASP A 203 -0.80 3.97 4.58
C ASP A 203 0.25 3.24 3.74
N VAL A 204 -0.04 2.88 2.48
CA VAL A 204 0.91 2.16 1.61
C VAL A 204 2.15 3.01 1.29
N GLU A 205 1.97 4.30 1.07
CA GLU A 205 3.06 5.24 0.81
C GLU A 205 4.03 5.30 2.01
N ASN A 206 3.48 5.34 3.23
CA ASN A 206 4.29 5.32 4.46
C ASN A 206 5.07 4.01 4.61
N ARG A 207 4.49 2.87 4.24
CA ARG A 207 5.16 1.57 4.26
C ARG A 207 6.29 1.48 3.25
N ILE A 208 6.08 1.98 2.04
CA ILE A 208 7.13 2.08 1.02
C ILE A 208 8.25 3.01 1.49
N LYS A 209 7.92 4.18 2.04
CA LYS A 209 8.90 5.10 2.64
C LYS A 209 9.69 4.43 3.77
N GLU A 210 9.01 3.69 4.65
CA GLU A 210 9.67 2.95 5.73
C GLU A 210 10.63 1.87 5.17
N GLY A 211 10.22 1.13 4.14
CA GLY A 211 11.06 0.16 3.45
C GLY A 211 12.30 0.80 2.80
N LYS A 212 12.14 1.94 2.13
CA LYS A 212 13.26 2.69 1.53
C LYS A 212 14.21 3.23 2.62
N ASN A 213 13.69 3.93 3.61
CA ASN A 213 14.52 4.63 4.59
C ASN A 213 15.22 3.67 5.55
N THR A 214 14.55 2.61 5.98
CA THR A 214 15.04 1.70 7.02
C THR A 214 15.74 0.48 6.43
N LEU A 215 15.19 -0.13 5.39
CA LEU A 215 15.67 -1.38 4.81
C LEU A 215 16.36 -1.19 3.46
N ARG A 216 16.49 0.07 3.03
CA ARG A 216 17.22 0.44 1.82
C ARG A 216 16.71 -0.26 0.56
N TRP A 217 15.40 -0.31 0.36
CA TRP A 217 14.80 -0.87 -0.84
C TRP A 217 15.23 -0.13 -2.12
N ASP A 218 15.58 1.14 -1.98
CA ASP A 218 16.11 2.03 -3.02
C ASP A 218 17.62 1.84 -3.32
N LYS A 219 18.28 0.86 -2.71
CA LYS A 219 19.69 0.56 -2.93
C LYS A 219 19.89 -0.57 -3.95
N THR A 220 19.37 -0.39 -5.15
CA THR A 220 19.55 -1.30 -6.29
C THR A 220 20.87 -1.00 -6.98
N SER A 221 22.00 -1.50 -6.47
CA SER A 221 23.34 -1.18 -6.93
C SER A 221 24.01 -2.27 -7.79
N CYS A 222 23.27 -3.34 -8.12
CA CYS A 222 23.82 -4.42 -8.95
C CYS A 222 23.70 -4.10 -10.44
N ARG A 223 24.66 -4.58 -11.25
CA ARG A 223 24.62 -4.39 -12.71
C ARG A 223 23.46 -5.14 -13.35
N ARG A 224 23.19 -6.38 -12.91
CA ARG A 224 22.14 -7.25 -13.46
C ARG A 224 20.79 -6.93 -12.85
N PHE A 225 19.76 -6.85 -13.68
CA PHE A 225 18.38 -6.61 -13.25
C PHE A 225 17.86 -7.68 -12.28
N ALA A 226 18.12 -8.97 -12.57
CA ALA A 226 17.70 -10.07 -11.71
C ALA A 226 18.32 -10.00 -10.30
N ALA A 227 19.58 -9.54 -10.18
CA ALA A 227 20.23 -9.35 -8.89
C ALA A 227 19.58 -8.21 -8.09
N ASN A 228 19.18 -7.12 -8.74
CA ASN A 228 18.45 -6.02 -8.10
C ASN A 228 17.03 -6.48 -7.67
N GLN A 229 16.35 -7.28 -8.50
CA GLN A 229 15.08 -7.90 -8.12
C GLN A 229 15.23 -8.79 -6.88
N ALA A 230 16.25 -9.65 -6.83
CA ALA A 230 16.51 -10.50 -5.67
C ALA A 230 16.80 -9.67 -4.41
N ARG A 231 17.57 -8.58 -4.54
CA ARG A 231 17.88 -7.66 -3.45
C ARG A 231 16.63 -6.96 -2.90
N LEU A 232 15.75 -6.48 -3.77
CA LEU A 232 14.45 -5.93 -3.38
C LEU A 232 13.63 -6.97 -2.59
N LEU A 233 13.55 -8.21 -3.08
CA LEU A 233 12.81 -9.29 -2.42
C LEU A 233 13.39 -9.68 -1.06
N MET A 234 14.71 -9.65 -0.88
CA MET A 234 15.34 -9.84 0.44
C MET A 234 14.96 -8.72 1.41
N GLY A 235 14.93 -7.47 0.93
CA GLY A 235 14.46 -6.34 1.72
C GLY A 235 12.98 -6.48 2.12
N VAL A 236 12.13 -6.94 1.22
CA VAL A 236 10.72 -7.22 1.50
C VAL A 236 10.55 -8.36 2.50
N LEU A 237 11.37 -9.41 2.41
CA LEU A 237 11.37 -10.49 3.40
C LEU A 237 11.75 -9.97 4.79
N ALA A 238 12.81 -9.18 4.89
CA ALA A 238 13.23 -8.55 6.14
C ALA A 238 12.12 -7.65 6.72
N TYR A 239 11.45 -6.85 5.88
CA TYR A 239 10.30 -6.04 6.27
C TYR A 239 9.19 -6.91 6.88
N ASN A 240 8.79 -7.97 6.21
CA ASN A 240 7.72 -8.85 6.69
C ASN A 240 8.10 -9.56 8.00
N LEU A 241 9.36 -9.96 8.19
CA LEU A 241 9.84 -10.53 9.45
C LEU A 241 9.76 -9.52 10.59
N LEU A 242 10.22 -8.29 10.39
CA LEU A 242 10.11 -7.21 11.38
C LEU A 242 8.65 -6.86 11.66
N HIS A 243 7.80 -6.84 10.63
CA HIS A 243 6.37 -6.61 10.79
C HIS A 243 5.70 -7.72 11.60
N MET A 244 6.09 -8.98 11.40
CA MET A 244 5.64 -10.11 12.24
C MET A 244 6.05 -9.93 13.69
N LEU A 245 7.31 -9.59 13.97
CA LEU A 245 7.77 -9.28 15.33
C LEU A 245 6.90 -8.20 15.96
N ARG A 246 6.68 -7.09 15.25
CA ARG A 246 5.83 -5.99 15.71
C ARG A 246 4.40 -6.44 16.04
N GLN A 247 3.80 -7.26 15.19
CA GLN A 247 2.40 -7.67 15.34
C GLN A 247 2.16 -8.77 16.36
N PHE A 248 3.16 -9.62 16.64
CA PHE A 248 2.99 -10.78 17.53
C PHE A 248 3.52 -10.57 18.93
N TYR A 249 4.57 -9.76 19.07
CA TYR A 249 5.34 -9.68 20.31
C TYR A 249 5.30 -8.29 20.96
N LEU A 250 4.95 -7.24 20.21
CA LEU A 250 4.74 -5.92 20.79
C LEU A 250 3.28 -5.71 21.15
N VAL A 251 3.03 -5.00 22.24
CA VAL A 251 1.69 -4.70 22.74
C VAL A 251 1.49 -3.20 22.96
N GLY A 252 0.24 -2.75 23.00
CA GLY A 252 -0.10 -1.36 23.27
C GLY A 252 0.47 -0.38 22.22
N GLU A 253 1.04 0.71 22.67
CA GLU A 253 1.62 1.75 21.80
C GLU A 253 2.88 1.30 21.04
N GLU A 254 3.58 0.28 21.53
CA GLU A 254 4.80 -0.21 20.88
C GLU A 254 4.53 -0.87 19.53
N VAL A 255 3.32 -1.39 19.30
CA VAL A 255 2.89 -1.92 17.99
C VAL A 255 2.94 -0.85 16.91
N LYS A 256 2.84 0.42 17.27
CA LYS A 256 2.89 1.57 16.36
C LYS A 256 4.32 2.05 16.06
N ARG A 257 5.34 1.49 16.73
CA ARG A 257 6.74 1.87 16.53
C ARG A 257 7.23 1.56 15.12
N SER A 258 8.15 2.40 14.62
CA SER A 258 8.75 2.22 13.30
C SER A 258 9.67 0.98 13.22
N MET A 259 9.93 0.48 12.00
CA MET A 259 10.90 -0.59 11.78
C MET A 259 12.32 -0.18 12.21
N GLU A 260 12.66 1.09 12.06
CA GLU A 260 13.94 1.63 12.53
C GLU A 260 14.08 1.51 14.05
N TRP A 261 13.02 1.80 14.80
CA TRP A 261 12.99 1.63 16.25
C TRP A 261 13.20 0.15 16.62
N LEU A 262 12.52 -0.78 15.93
CA LEU A 262 12.70 -2.22 16.14
C LEU A 262 14.16 -2.64 15.92
N ILE A 263 14.74 -2.21 14.81
CA ILE A 263 16.12 -2.55 14.48
C ILE A 263 17.08 -1.99 15.54
N LYS A 264 16.96 -0.72 15.90
CA LYS A 264 17.86 -0.06 16.85
C LYS A 264 17.68 -0.57 18.29
N ARG A 265 16.45 -0.91 18.68
CA ARG A 265 16.13 -1.23 20.07
C ARG A 265 15.99 -2.71 20.37
N LEU A 266 15.70 -3.54 19.37
CA LEU A 266 15.53 -4.98 19.57
C LEU A 266 16.55 -5.84 18.80
N ILE A 267 16.98 -5.42 17.60
CA ILE A 267 17.91 -6.23 16.80
C ILE A 267 19.37 -5.87 17.07
N LYS A 268 19.70 -4.56 17.06
CA LYS A 268 21.07 -4.06 17.27
C LYS A 268 21.39 -3.89 18.77
N VAL A 269 21.17 -4.94 19.53
CA VAL A 269 21.48 -4.96 20.97
C VAL A 269 22.68 -5.84 21.21
N GLY A 270 23.60 -5.38 22.07
CA GLY A 270 24.76 -6.18 22.47
C GLY A 270 24.34 -7.44 23.20
N ALA A 271 24.77 -8.58 22.71
CA ALA A 271 24.48 -9.87 23.33
C ALA A 271 25.68 -10.81 23.23
N LYS A 272 25.84 -11.68 24.21
CA LYS A 272 26.78 -12.80 24.16
C LYS A 272 26.01 -14.05 23.72
N VAL A 273 26.45 -14.64 22.60
CA VAL A 273 25.87 -15.89 22.11
C VAL A 273 26.80 -17.04 22.48
N ALA A 274 26.27 -18.04 23.16
CA ALA A 274 27.01 -19.27 23.54
C ALA A 274 26.25 -20.47 23.00
N CYS A 275 26.98 -21.51 22.62
CA CYS A 275 26.42 -22.82 22.28
C CYS A 275 26.90 -23.82 23.30
N HIS A 276 25.99 -24.41 24.07
CA HIS A 276 26.28 -25.44 25.03
C HIS A 276 25.23 -26.57 24.98
N GLY A 277 25.64 -27.80 24.97
CA GLY A 277 24.73 -28.94 24.95
C GLY A 277 23.79 -28.95 23.72
N ARG A 278 24.27 -28.57 22.53
CA ARG A 278 23.50 -28.41 21.28
C ARG A 278 22.39 -27.36 21.35
N ARG A 279 22.44 -26.45 22.33
CA ARG A 279 21.48 -25.34 22.48
C ARG A 279 22.23 -24.01 22.37
N TRP A 280 21.61 -23.09 21.66
CA TRP A 280 22.06 -21.71 21.58
C TRP A 280 21.50 -20.92 22.76
N GLN A 281 22.34 -20.20 23.47
CA GLN A 281 21.96 -19.30 24.55
C GLN A 281 22.33 -17.87 24.14
N VAL A 282 21.40 -16.96 24.27
CA VAL A 282 21.60 -15.51 23.98
C VAL A 282 21.51 -14.78 25.33
N HIS A 283 22.64 -14.26 25.77
CA HIS A 283 22.72 -13.47 27.00
C HIS A 283 22.66 -12.00 26.68
N VAL A 284 21.60 -11.32 27.07
CA VAL A 284 21.40 -9.86 26.96
C VAL A 284 21.64 -9.27 28.35
N ALA A 285 22.17 -8.04 28.44
CA ALA A 285 22.42 -7.38 29.71
C ALA A 285 21.12 -7.33 30.55
N SER A 286 21.24 -7.72 31.86
CA SER A 286 20.10 -7.75 32.77
C SER A 286 19.44 -6.37 32.97
N ALA A 287 20.23 -5.30 32.85
CA ALA A 287 19.77 -3.90 32.91
C ALA A 287 19.14 -3.39 31.58
N PHE A 288 19.01 -4.25 30.56
CA PHE A 288 18.41 -3.82 29.29
C PHE A 288 16.90 -3.53 29.46
N PRO A 289 16.43 -2.30 29.23
CA PRO A 289 15.06 -1.91 29.57
C PRO A 289 13.96 -2.70 28.86
N LEU A 290 14.29 -3.27 27.67
CA LEU A 290 13.36 -4.02 26.82
C LEU A 290 13.59 -5.54 26.90
N ALA A 291 14.24 -6.04 27.94
CA ALA A 291 14.53 -7.48 28.13
C ALA A 291 13.26 -8.36 28.10
N HIS A 292 12.11 -7.79 28.50
CA HIS A 292 10.82 -8.50 28.45
C HIS A 292 10.39 -8.90 27.03
N HIS A 293 10.75 -8.14 26.00
CA HIS A 293 10.48 -8.51 24.61
C HIS A 293 11.27 -9.74 24.17
N TYR A 294 12.51 -9.88 24.65
CA TYR A 294 13.31 -11.08 24.36
C TYR A 294 12.70 -12.32 24.99
N ARG A 295 12.18 -12.22 26.21
CA ARG A 295 11.47 -13.32 26.87
C ARG A 295 10.20 -13.70 26.11
N ALA A 296 9.46 -12.73 25.56
CA ALA A 296 8.28 -12.99 24.77
C ALA A 296 8.57 -13.68 23.41
N VAL A 297 9.77 -13.45 22.84
CA VAL A 297 10.17 -14.03 21.55
C VAL A 297 10.86 -15.39 21.70
N PHE A 298 11.68 -15.56 22.72
CA PHE A 298 12.59 -16.71 22.89
C PHE A 298 12.30 -17.59 24.12
N GLY A 299 11.46 -17.14 25.02
CA GLY A 299 11.01 -17.88 26.21
C GLY A 299 9.70 -18.56 25.97
#